data_f4e4bc87affb94502f285afe271fcaed
#
_entry.id   f4e4bc87affb94502f285afe271fcaed
#
_cell.length_a   1.000
_cell.length_b   1.000
_cell.length_c   1.000
_cell.angle_alpha   90.00
_cell.angle_beta   90.00
_cell.angle_gamma   90.00
#
_symmetry.space_group_name_H-M   'P 1'
#
loop_
_entity.id
_entity.type
_entity.pdbx_description
1 polymer ?
#
loop_
_entity_poly.entity_id
_entity_poly.type
_entity_poly.pdbx_seq_one_letter_code
_entity_poly.pdbx_strand_id
1 'polypeptide(L)'
;MNIEEYRGHCISKKGVTESFPFGKLPDVLVFKVLGKMFTATDISNFEAISVKCNPEDVEHLRETYMAVQPPAYMNKKHWNKIMMDHTVPDSLIKKWIDDSYDLVVKNLSILERHKLNES
;
A
#
# COMPACT_ATOMS: atom_id res chain seq x y z
N MET A 1 12.59 4.57 6.81
CA MET A 1 11.52 3.73 7.42
C MET A 1 11.95 2.28 7.39
N ASN A 2 11.83 1.60 8.51
CA ASN A 2 12.07 0.16 8.56
C ASN A 2 10.74 -0.59 8.48
N ILE A 3 10.83 -1.93 8.40
CA ILE A 3 9.63 -2.76 8.25
C ILE A 3 8.68 -2.68 9.44
N GLU A 4 9.21 -2.51 10.64
CA GLU A 4 8.39 -2.39 11.86
C GLU A 4 7.59 -1.09 11.87
N GLU A 5 8.22 0.00 11.47
CA GLU A 5 7.55 1.30 11.33
C GLU A 5 6.47 1.27 10.25
N TYR A 6 6.77 0.63 9.11
CA TYR A 6 5.81 0.42 8.03
C TYR A 6 4.61 -0.38 8.53
N ARG A 7 4.86 -1.53 9.15
CA ARG A 7 3.80 -2.39 9.69
C ARG A 7 2.95 -1.65 10.72
N GLY A 8 3.58 -0.95 11.66
CA GLY A 8 2.89 -0.18 12.69
C GLY A 8 1.97 0.88 12.10
N HIS A 9 2.45 1.59 11.09
CA HIS A 9 1.66 2.61 10.40
C HIS A 9 0.43 2.00 9.70
N CYS A 10 0.62 0.87 9.02
CA CYS A 10 -0.48 0.19 8.30
C CYS A 10 -1.54 -0.37 9.27
N ILE A 11 -1.10 -1.04 10.34
CA ILE A 11 -2.00 -1.68 11.30
C ILE A 11 -2.77 -0.65 12.14
N SER A 12 -2.22 0.54 12.32
CA SER A 12 -2.90 1.59 13.09
C SER A 12 -4.19 2.08 12.43
N LYS A 13 -4.38 1.78 11.15
CA LYS A 13 -5.55 2.21 10.39
C LYS A 13 -6.75 1.32 10.69
N LYS A 14 -7.92 1.94 10.67
CA LYS A 14 -9.18 1.29 11.01
C LYS A 14 -9.52 0.13 10.07
N GLY A 15 -9.88 -1.01 10.63
CA GLY A 15 -10.34 -2.17 9.87
C GLY A 15 -9.26 -2.93 9.11
N VAL A 16 -7.99 -2.68 9.42
CA VAL A 16 -6.86 -3.30 8.72
C VAL A 16 -6.53 -4.66 9.31
N THR A 17 -6.31 -5.62 8.42
CA THR A 17 -5.77 -6.94 8.73
C THR A 17 -4.48 -7.18 7.94
N GLU A 18 -3.62 -8.07 8.43
CA GLU A 18 -2.40 -8.46 7.76
C GLU A 18 -2.40 -9.96 7.49
N SER A 19 -1.80 -10.36 6.36
CA SER A 19 -1.71 -11.77 5.99
C SER A 19 -0.63 -12.01 4.94
N PHE A 20 -0.31 -13.28 4.71
CA PHE A 20 0.57 -13.75 3.65
C PHE A 20 -0.26 -14.61 2.68
N PRO A 21 -1.07 -14.01 1.79
CA PRO A 21 -2.08 -14.74 1.01
C PRO A 21 -1.53 -15.46 -0.22
N PHE A 22 -0.29 -15.22 -0.62
CA PHE A 22 0.28 -15.75 -1.86
C PHE A 22 1.18 -16.95 -1.58
N GLY A 23 0.66 -18.17 -1.78
CA GLY A 23 1.40 -19.40 -1.51
C GLY A 23 2.72 -19.51 -2.27
N LYS A 24 2.80 -18.97 -3.50
CA LYS A 24 4.01 -18.97 -4.32
C LYS A 24 4.98 -17.84 -3.98
N LEU A 25 4.54 -16.87 -3.18
CA LEU A 25 5.31 -15.74 -2.71
C LEU A 25 5.13 -15.63 -1.19
N PRO A 26 5.73 -16.58 -0.43
CA PRO A 26 5.41 -16.73 1.01
C PRO A 26 5.86 -15.57 1.89
N ASP A 27 6.78 -14.74 1.40
CA ASP A 27 7.30 -13.61 2.17
C ASP A 27 6.61 -12.29 1.84
N VAL A 28 5.57 -12.30 1.00
CA VAL A 28 4.81 -11.09 0.69
C VAL A 28 3.73 -10.87 1.73
N LEU A 29 3.95 -9.85 2.56
CA LEU A 29 3.00 -9.40 3.59
C LEU A 29 2.03 -8.41 2.95
N VAL A 30 0.74 -8.68 3.10
CA VAL A 30 -0.34 -7.87 2.53
C VAL A 30 -1.18 -7.27 3.64
N PHE A 31 -1.48 -5.98 3.52
CA PHE A 31 -2.41 -5.28 4.40
C PHE A 31 -3.70 -5.01 3.64
N LYS A 32 -4.82 -5.40 4.25
CA LYS A 32 -6.16 -5.25 3.66
C LYS A 32 -7.06 -4.45 4.59
N VAL A 33 -7.95 -3.69 4.00
CA VAL A 33 -9.08 -3.08 4.72
C VAL A 33 -10.36 -3.76 4.22
N LEU A 34 -11.08 -4.40 5.13
CA LEU A 34 -12.28 -5.19 4.81
C LEU A 34 -12.06 -6.14 3.62
N GLY A 35 -10.95 -6.86 3.65
CA GLY A 35 -10.61 -7.86 2.64
C GLY A 35 -10.02 -7.32 1.34
N LYS A 36 -9.81 -6.02 1.22
CA LYS A 36 -9.25 -5.39 0.01
C LYS A 36 -7.86 -4.84 0.27
N MET A 37 -6.89 -5.28 -0.53
CA MET A 37 -5.49 -4.90 -0.40
C MET A 37 -5.30 -3.41 -0.68
N PHE A 38 -4.52 -2.73 0.16
CA PHE A 38 -4.09 -1.36 -0.10
C PHE A 38 -2.58 -1.17 -0.08
N THR A 39 -1.82 -2.10 0.51
CA THR A 39 -0.35 -2.06 0.45
C THR A 39 0.21 -3.45 0.71
N ALA A 40 1.43 -3.68 0.22
CA ALA A 40 2.13 -4.95 0.39
C ALA A 40 3.64 -4.72 0.33
N THR A 41 4.40 -5.64 0.92
CA THR A 41 5.85 -5.65 0.85
C THR A 41 6.38 -7.08 0.97
N ASP A 42 7.57 -7.32 0.43
CA ASP A 42 8.32 -8.54 0.67
C ASP A 42 9.15 -8.35 1.95
N ILE A 43 8.86 -9.14 3.00
CA ILE A 43 9.52 -8.99 4.29
C ILE A 43 10.94 -9.55 4.31
N SER A 44 11.32 -10.35 3.32
CA SER A 44 12.66 -10.94 3.26
C SER A 44 13.76 -9.89 3.02
N ASN A 45 13.42 -8.78 2.35
CA ASN A 45 14.39 -7.73 2.01
C ASN A 45 13.91 -6.30 2.28
N PHE A 46 12.61 -6.07 2.31
CA PHE A 46 11.98 -4.75 2.43
C PHE A 46 12.59 -3.71 1.46
N GLU A 47 12.84 -4.13 0.22
CA GLU A 47 13.41 -3.24 -0.80
C GLU A 47 12.39 -2.28 -1.39
N ALA A 48 11.12 -2.65 -1.36
CA ALA A 48 10.03 -1.85 -1.93
C ALA A 48 8.70 -2.15 -1.25
N ILE A 49 7.80 -1.19 -1.33
CA ILE A 49 6.39 -1.39 -0.99
C ILE A 49 5.52 -1.12 -2.21
N SER A 50 4.34 -1.72 -2.25
CA SER A 50 3.34 -1.44 -3.27
C SER A 50 2.22 -0.62 -2.65
N VAL A 51 1.75 0.40 -3.36
CA VAL A 51 0.61 1.22 -2.94
C VAL A 51 -0.32 1.45 -4.13
N LYS A 52 -1.61 1.52 -3.85
CA LYS A 52 -2.61 1.87 -4.85
C LYS A 52 -2.60 3.38 -5.05
N CYS A 53 -2.78 3.80 -6.29
CA CYS A 53 -2.72 5.20 -6.67
C CYS A 53 -3.85 5.54 -7.62
N ASN A 54 -4.33 6.78 -7.58
CA ASN A 54 -5.27 7.27 -8.57
C ASN A 54 -4.62 7.18 -9.95
N PRO A 55 -5.30 6.58 -10.96
CA PRO A 55 -4.72 6.44 -12.31
C PRO A 55 -4.20 7.74 -12.91
N GLU A 56 -4.83 8.87 -12.58
CA GLU A 56 -4.40 10.19 -13.06
C GLU A 56 -3.03 10.61 -12.54
N ASP A 57 -2.61 10.09 -11.38
CA ASP A 57 -1.38 10.48 -10.71
C ASP A 57 -0.23 9.48 -10.88
N VAL A 58 -0.54 8.26 -11.34
CA VAL A 58 0.41 7.14 -11.39
C VAL A 58 1.69 7.50 -12.15
N GLU A 59 1.55 8.00 -13.39
CA GLU A 59 2.70 8.32 -14.23
C GLU A 59 3.45 9.57 -13.75
N HIS A 60 2.71 10.55 -13.25
CA HIS A 60 3.30 11.77 -12.72
C HIS A 60 4.25 11.47 -11.55
N LEU A 61 3.84 10.58 -10.66
CA LEU A 61 4.68 10.15 -9.53
C LEU A 61 5.93 9.43 -10.02
N ARG A 62 5.81 8.57 -11.03
CA ARG A 62 6.96 7.87 -11.62
C ARG A 62 7.94 8.82 -12.28
N GLU A 63 7.45 9.87 -12.93
CA GLU A 63 8.29 10.90 -13.56
C GLU A 63 8.98 11.79 -12.54
N THR A 64 8.29 12.06 -11.42
CA THR A 64 8.79 12.99 -10.40
C THR A 64 9.80 12.33 -9.46
N TYR A 65 9.60 11.06 -9.12
CA TYR A 65 10.42 10.36 -8.11
C TYR A 65 11.04 9.10 -8.71
N MET A 66 12.37 9.04 -8.73
CA MET A 66 13.08 7.84 -9.22
C MET A 66 12.73 6.58 -8.44
N ALA A 67 12.45 6.72 -7.15
CA ALA A 67 12.06 5.60 -6.30
C ALA A 67 10.66 5.04 -6.63
N VAL A 68 9.83 5.79 -7.36
CA VAL A 68 8.49 5.34 -7.75
C VAL A 68 8.57 4.68 -9.13
N GLN A 69 8.17 3.41 -9.19
CA GLN A 69 8.31 2.57 -10.37
C GLN A 69 7.03 1.78 -10.64
N PRO A 70 6.86 1.27 -11.90
CA PRO A 70 5.76 0.35 -12.18
C PRO A 70 5.91 -0.94 -11.35
N PRO A 71 4.80 -1.53 -10.90
CA PRO A 71 4.85 -2.81 -10.19
C PRO A 71 5.17 -3.97 -11.14
N ALA A 72 5.74 -5.06 -10.60
CA ALA A 72 6.07 -6.23 -11.38
C ALA A 72 4.85 -7.11 -11.66
N TYR A 73 3.94 -7.25 -10.69
CA TYR A 73 2.85 -8.24 -10.73
C TYR A 73 1.45 -7.67 -10.57
N MET A 74 1.34 -6.37 -10.40
CA MET A 74 0.07 -5.68 -10.18
C MET A 74 -0.33 -4.85 -11.39
N ASN A 75 -1.58 -4.39 -11.41
CA ASN A 75 -2.07 -3.51 -12.47
C ASN A 75 -1.32 -2.18 -12.47
N LYS A 76 -0.60 -1.91 -13.56
CA LYS A 76 0.26 -0.73 -13.70
C LYS A 76 -0.50 0.59 -13.78
N LYS A 77 -1.81 0.55 -14.04
CA LYS A 77 -2.65 1.75 -14.07
C LYS A 77 -3.09 2.21 -12.69
N HIS A 78 -3.08 1.30 -11.71
CA HIS A 78 -3.62 1.55 -10.38
C HIS A 78 -2.61 1.41 -9.25
N TRP A 79 -1.41 0.91 -9.54
CA TRP A 79 -0.42 0.59 -8.53
C TRP A 79 0.94 1.16 -8.87
N ASN A 80 1.66 1.61 -7.84
CA ASN A 80 3.06 1.95 -7.91
C ASN A 80 3.87 1.13 -6.91
N LYS A 81 5.11 0.86 -7.29
CA LYS A 81 6.13 0.31 -6.42
C LYS A 81 7.01 1.46 -5.94
N ILE A 82 7.23 1.57 -4.64
CA ILE A 82 8.08 2.60 -4.05
C ILE A 82 9.32 1.91 -3.49
N MET A 83 10.48 2.24 -4.06
CA MET A 83 11.76 1.71 -3.58
C MET A 83 12.09 2.35 -2.23
N MET A 84 12.43 1.52 -1.25
CA MET A 84 12.77 1.95 0.10
C MET A 84 14.27 2.23 0.19
N ASP A 85 14.74 3.16 -0.61
CA ASP A 85 16.16 3.51 -0.78
C ASP A 85 16.56 4.81 -0.07
N HIS A 86 15.69 5.33 0.80
CA HIS A 86 15.88 6.55 1.58
C HIS A 86 15.91 7.85 0.76
N THR A 87 15.58 7.80 -0.54
CA THR A 87 15.51 9.01 -1.38
C THR A 87 14.20 9.79 -1.20
N VAL A 88 13.13 9.10 -0.76
CA VAL A 88 11.84 9.73 -0.48
C VAL A 88 11.67 9.84 1.04
N PRO A 89 11.28 11.03 1.56
CA PRO A 89 11.05 11.17 3.00
C PRO A 89 9.99 10.24 3.54
N ASP A 90 10.18 9.73 4.75
CA ASP A 90 9.23 8.83 5.41
C ASP A 90 7.83 9.43 5.50
N SER A 91 7.73 10.74 5.76
CA SER A 91 6.45 11.44 5.83
C SER A 91 5.67 11.35 4.53
N LEU A 92 6.35 11.42 3.40
CA LEU A 92 5.72 11.33 2.09
C LEU A 92 5.32 9.88 1.77
N ILE A 93 6.14 8.91 2.14
CA ILE A 93 5.80 7.49 1.99
C ILE A 93 4.55 7.17 2.82
N LYS A 94 4.47 7.65 4.05
CA LYS A 94 3.28 7.49 4.90
C LYS A 94 2.04 8.11 4.26
N LYS A 95 2.20 9.30 3.67
CA LYS A 95 1.11 9.96 2.94
C LYS A 95 0.60 9.09 1.80
N TRP A 96 1.49 8.48 1.02
CA TRP A 96 1.10 7.62 -0.09
C TRP A 96 0.41 6.34 0.38
N ILE A 97 0.84 5.78 1.52
CA ILE A 97 0.13 4.66 2.14
C ILE A 97 -1.28 5.10 2.56
N ASP A 98 -1.40 6.26 3.17
CA ASP A 98 -2.69 6.82 3.59
C ASP A 98 -3.61 7.08 2.40
N ASP A 99 -3.07 7.65 1.32
CA ASP A 99 -3.82 7.89 0.08
C ASP A 99 -4.31 6.56 -0.52
N SER A 100 -3.48 5.52 -0.48
CA SER A 100 -3.86 4.19 -0.95
C SER A 100 -5.01 3.60 -0.13
N TYR A 101 -4.91 3.69 1.19
CA TYR A 101 -5.98 3.27 2.10
C TYR A 101 -7.28 4.02 1.79
N ASP A 102 -7.21 5.34 1.66
CA ASP A 102 -8.37 6.18 1.39
C ASP A 102 -9.04 5.83 0.05
N LEU A 103 -8.24 5.53 -0.98
CA LEU A 103 -8.77 5.09 -2.27
C LEU A 103 -9.55 3.78 -2.16
N VAL A 104 -9.02 2.82 -1.42
CA VAL A 104 -9.70 1.54 -1.21
C VAL A 104 -11.00 1.74 -0.43
N VAL A 105 -10.95 2.53 0.64
CA VAL A 105 -12.14 2.84 1.47
C VAL A 105 -13.21 3.55 0.64
N LYS A 106 -12.81 4.50 -0.19
CA LYS A 106 -13.73 5.22 -1.08
C LYS A 106 -14.50 4.29 -2.01
N ASN A 107 -13.88 3.19 -2.43
CA ASN A 107 -14.46 2.22 -3.35
C ASN A 107 -15.21 1.07 -2.65
N LEU A 108 -15.28 1.09 -1.31
CA LEU A 108 -16.09 0.13 -0.57
C LEU A 108 -17.58 0.40 -0.77
N SER A 109 -18.40 -0.65 -0.63
CA SER A 109 -19.85 -0.49 -0.63
C SER A 109 -20.30 0.33 0.58
N ILE A 110 -21.54 0.82 0.54
CA ILE A 110 -22.14 1.57 1.66
C ILE A 110 -22.15 0.70 2.94
N LEU A 111 -22.53 -0.56 2.80
CA LEU A 111 -22.55 -1.51 3.94
C LEU A 111 -21.16 -1.74 4.51
N GLU A 112 -20.15 -1.90 3.66
CA GLU A 112 -18.77 -2.09 4.09
C GLU A 112 -18.23 -0.85 4.80
N ARG A 113 -18.55 0.35 4.32
CA ARG A 113 -18.17 1.61 4.99
C ARG A 113 -18.84 1.73 6.36
N HIS A 114 -20.09 1.29 6.48
CA HIS A 114 -20.78 1.26 7.77
C HIS A 114 -20.07 0.34 8.75
N LYS A 115 -19.68 -0.86 8.33
CA LYS A 115 -18.90 -1.78 9.14
C LYS A 115 -17.60 -1.16 9.63
N LEU A 116 -16.91 -0.46 8.73
CA LEU A 116 -15.66 0.21 9.05
C LEU A 116 -15.85 1.30 10.11
N ASN A 117 -16.93 2.07 10.00
CA ASN A 117 -17.23 3.16 10.93
C ASN A 117 -17.67 2.66 12.31
N GLU A 118 -18.19 1.44 12.40
CA GLU A 118 -18.58 0.80 13.66
C GLU A 118 -17.39 0.18 14.40
N SER A 119 -16.25 0.06 13.76
CA SER A 119 -15.07 -0.59 14.32
C SER A 119 -14.35 0.24 15.38
#